data_27aa42700ffad54e2f29789cd9de76f0
#
_entry.id   27aa42700ffad54e2f29789cd9de76f0
#
_cell.length_a   1.000
_cell.length_b   1.000
_cell.length_c   1.000
_cell.angle_alpha   90.00
_cell.angle_beta   90.00
_cell.angle_gamma   90.00
#
_symmetry.space_group_name_H-M   'P 1'
#
loop_
_entity.id
_entity.type
_entity.pdbx_description
1 polymer ?
#
loop_
_entity_poly.entity_id
_entity_poly.type
_entity_poly.pdbx_seq_one_letter_code
_entity_poly.pdbx_strand_id
1 'polypeptide(L)'
;MTLRIVAVVLGLFLLSGISISGVSAHHSYLLTVQQLRTGLTKAPSMSQKGFILIDVRSAEEHATGFIPGTDLNIEFSDIRARHQDIGAQLEDHLVVYCQSGHRSNIAAETLADLGYRHVYNVTGSMNAWLAAGFPVESRRR
;
A
#
# COMPACT_ATOMS: atom_id res chain seq x y z
N MET A 1 -11.35 -73.24 26.53
CA MET A 1 -11.85 -72.15 25.71
C MET A 1 -11.46 -70.84 26.37
N THR A 2 -10.38 -70.20 25.91
CA THR A 2 -9.84 -68.98 26.49
C THR A 2 -10.23 -67.78 25.60
N LEU A 3 -11.13 -66.96 26.13
CA LEU A 3 -11.58 -65.76 25.46
C LEU A 3 -10.51 -64.62 25.61
N ARG A 4 -9.86 -64.31 24.52
CA ARG A 4 -8.93 -63.19 24.49
C ARG A 4 -9.70 -61.88 24.28
N ILE A 5 -9.73 -61.04 25.31
CA ILE A 5 -10.24 -59.67 25.24
C ILE A 5 -9.17 -58.84 24.57
N VAL A 6 -9.44 -58.40 23.36
CA VAL A 6 -8.62 -57.39 22.68
C VAL A 6 -9.07 -56.02 23.15
N ALA A 7 -8.23 -55.40 23.98
CA ALA A 7 -8.43 -53.99 24.36
C ALA A 7 -8.07 -53.10 23.19
N VAL A 8 -9.07 -52.49 22.59
CA VAL A 8 -8.86 -51.40 21.62
C VAL A 8 -8.55 -50.14 22.41
N VAL A 9 -7.28 -49.74 22.42
CA VAL A 9 -6.86 -48.46 22.94
C VAL A 9 -7.21 -47.41 21.90
N LEU A 10 -8.30 -46.70 22.14
CA LEU A 10 -8.70 -45.54 21.34
C LEU A 10 -7.76 -44.41 21.70
N GLY A 11 -6.71 -44.20 20.92
CA GLY A 11 -5.82 -43.04 21.04
C GLY A 11 -6.55 -41.77 20.67
N LEU A 12 -6.89 -40.97 21.70
CA LEU A 12 -7.44 -39.65 21.55
C LEU A 12 -6.31 -38.72 21.08
N PHE A 13 -6.17 -38.56 19.76
CA PHE A 13 -5.34 -37.49 19.21
C PHE A 13 -6.02 -36.14 19.47
N LEU A 14 -5.61 -35.49 20.55
CA LEU A 14 -5.86 -34.07 20.73
C LEU A 14 -5.07 -33.32 19.65
N LEU A 15 -5.74 -33.01 18.56
CA LEU A 15 -5.29 -32.01 17.61
C LEU A 15 -5.27 -30.67 18.36
N SER A 16 -4.13 -30.36 18.96
CA SER A 16 -3.81 -29.00 19.39
C SER A 16 -3.84 -28.15 18.15
N GLY A 17 -4.97 -27.46 17.93
CA GLY A 17 -5.07 -26.44 16.90
C GLY A 17 -4.04 -25.36 17.20
N ILE A 18 -2.91 -25.41 16.51
CA ILE A 18 -2.01 -24.28 16.42
C ILE A 18 -2.79 -23.24 15.61
N SER A 19 -3.46 -22.34 16.32
CA SER A 19 -3.87 -21.07 15.73
C SER A 19 -2.60 -20.35 15.33
N ILE A 20 -2.21 -20.50 14.09
CA ILE A 20 -1.30 -19.58 13.46
C ILE A 20 -2.11 -18.30 13.34
N SER A 21 -2.02 -17.45 14.36
CA SER A 21 -2.39 -16.05 14.24
C SER A 21 -1.57 -15.54 13.08
N GLY A 22 -2.21 -15.42 11.92
CA GLY A 22 -1.56 -14.87 10.75
C GLY A 22 -1.03 -13.51 11.16
N VAL A 23 0.29 -13.40 11.31
CA VAL A 23 0.96 -12.12 11.24
C VAL A 23 0.57 -11.60 9.89
N SER A 24 -0.38 -10.66 9.87
CA SER A 24 -0.70 -9.89 8.68
C SER A 24 0.60 -9.22 8.28
N ALA A 25 1.29 -9.81 7.32
CA ALA A 25 2.47 -9.18 6.76
C ALA A 25 1.94 -7.93 6.06
N HIS A 26 2.12 -6.78 6.70
CA HIS A 26 1.89 -5.49 6.09
C HIS A 26 2.87 -5.35 4.94
N HIS A 27 2.42 -5.68 3.74
CA HIS A 27 3.22 -5.58 2.53
C HIS A 27 3.15 -4.16 1.98
N SER A 28 3.67 -3.21 2.73
CA SER A 28 4.04 -1.93 2.14
C SER A 28 5.43 -2.07 1.56
N TYR A 29 5.50 -2.07 0.24
CA TYR A 29 6.78 -2.06 -0.46
C TYR A 29 7.33 -0.64 -0.48
N LEU A 30 8.66 -0.51 -0.40
CA LEU A 30 9.34 0.76 -0.57
C LEU A 30 9.68 0.99 -2.04
N LEU A 31 9.46 2.21 -2.51
CA LEU A 31 9.77 2.64 -3.87
C LEU A 31 10.65 3.89 -3.79
N THR A 32 11.76 3.92 -4.51
CA THR A 32 12.58 5.14 -4.61
C THR A 32 11.96 6.15 -5.57
N VAL A 33 12.30 7.43 -5.41
CA VAL A 33 11.85 8.47 -6.35
C VAL A 33 12.38 8.25 -7.77
N GLN A 34 13.55 7.63 -7.93
CA GLN A 34 14.12 7.25 -9.22
C GLN A 34 13.28 6.17 -9.92
N GLN A 35 12.86 5.15 -9.17
CA GLN A 35 11.97 4.09 -9.67
C GLN A 35 10.61 4.67 -10.06
N LEU A 36 10.03 5.54 -9.22
CA LEU A 36 8.79 6.25 -9.53
C LEU A 36 8.94 7.09 -10.81
N ARG A 37 10.01 7.89 -10.91
CA ARG A 37 10.30 8.70 -12.09
C ARG A 37 10.37 7.85 -13.35
N THR A 38 11.04 6.72 -13.29
CA THR A 38 11.14 5.78 -14.42
C THR A 38 9.77 5.26 -14.83
N GLY A 39 8.93 4.87 -13.87
CA GLY A 39 7.57 4.40 -14.14
C GLY A 39 6.69 5.48 -14.81
N LEU A 40 6.77 6.71 -14.32
CA LEU A 40 6.00 7.84 -14.84
C LEU A 40 6.44 8.26 -16.26
N THR A 41 7.73 8.20 -16.57
CA THR A 41 8.24 8.59 -17.88
C THR A 41 7.98 7.55 -18.97
N LYS A 42 7.92 6.28 -18.62
CA LYS A 42 7.62 5.19 -19.57
C LYS A 42 6.15 5.09 -19.96
N ALA A 43 5.27 5.61 -19.15
CA ALA A 43 3.84 5.41 -19.32
C ALA A 43 3.05 6.66 -18.82
N PRO A 44 2.76 7.61 -19.70
CA PRO A 44 2.18 8.91 -19.32
C PRO A 44 0.71 8.85 -18.86
N SER A 45 -0.01 7.76 -19.11
CA SER A 45 -1.41 7.61 -18.66
C SER A 45 -1.54 6.54 -17.58
N MET A 46 -2.58 6.64 -16.73
CA MET A 46 -2.87 5.68 -15.67
C MET A 46 -3.01 4.25 -16.21
N SER A 47 -3.69 4.08 -17.33
CA SER A 47 -3.86 2.77 -17.98
C SER A 47 -2.54 2.18 -18.53
N GLN A 48 -1.55 3.01 -18.80
CA GLN A 48 -0.26 2.59 -19.35
C GLN A 48 0.79 2.41 -18.26
N LYS A 49 0.77 3.20 -17.18
CA LYS A 49 1.76 3.09 -16.10
C LYS A 49 1.51 1.90 -15.17
N GLY A 50 0.28 1.36 -15.16
CA GLY A 50 -0.06 0.17 -14.40
C GLY A 50 -0.13 0.38 -12.88
N PHE A 51 -0.19 1.62 -12.41
CA PHE A 51 -0.34 1.96 -10.99
C PHE A 51 -1.10 3.28 -10.81
N ILE A 52 -1.69 3.45 -9.63
CA ILE A 52 -2.37 4.67 -9.21
C ILE A 52 -1.44 5.42 -8.25
N LEU A 53 -1.11 6.67 -8.57
CA LEU A 53 -0.26 7.52 -7.73
C LEU A 53 -1.12 8.47 -6.91
N ILE A 54 -0.98 8.40 -5.59
CA ILE A 54 -1.82 9.12 -4.62
C ILE A 54 -0.94 10.02 -3.75
N ASP A 55 -1.22 11.31 -3.79
CA ASP A 55 -0.70 12.28 -2.82
C ASP A 55 -1.56 12.22 -1.56
N VAL A 56 -0.96 11.82 -0.44
CA VAL A 56 -1.68 11.71 0.84
C VAL A 56 -1.43 12.87 1.79
N ARG A 57 -0.92 13.99 1.25
CA ARG A 57 -0.82 15.27 1.95
C ARG A 57 -2.18 15.99 1.94
N SER A 58 -2.25 17.11 2.64
CA SER A 58 -3.44 17.97 2.59
C SER A 58 -3.70 18.54 1.19
N ALA A 59 -4.93 18.98 0.95
CA ALA A 59 -5.30 19.62 -0.32
C ALA A 59 -4.51 20.90 -0.58
N GLU A 60 -4.19 21.66 0.47
CA GLU A 60 -3.39 22.89 0.41
C GLU A 60 -1.95 22.58 0.00
N GLU A 61 -1.32 21.58 0.62
CA GLU A 61 0.04 21.13 0.24
C GLU A 61 0.07 20.67 -1.22
N HIS A 62 -0.93 19.87 -1.62
CA HIS A 62 -1.06 19.40 -3.00
C HIS A 62 -1.17 20.55 -3.99
N ALA A 63 -1.99 21.56 -3.69
CA ALA A 63 -2.20 22.70 -4.58
C ALA A 63 -0.92 23.52 -4.81
N THR A 64 0.00 23.55 -3.83
CA THR A 64 1.28 24.29 -3.96
C THR A 64 2.31 23.58 -4.83
N GLY A 65 2.23 22.24 -4.94
CA GLY A 65 3.11 21.46 -5.79
C GLY A 65 2.95 19.96 -5.55
N PHE A 66 2.91 19.19 -6.61
CA PHE A 66 2.74 17.74 -6.58
C PHE A 66 3.58 17.05 -7.67
N ILE A 67 3.80 15.77 -7.51
CA ILE A 67 4.54 14.95 -8.49
C ILE A 67 3.70 14.85 -9.77
N PRO A 68 4.25 15.21 -10.94
CA PRO A 68 3.55 15.04 -12.22
C PRO A 68 3.10 13.59 -12.42
N GLY A 69 1.86 13.40 -12.85
CA GLY A 69 1.26 12.07 -12.99
C GLY A 69 0.55 11.58 -11.73
N THR A 70 0.43 12.41 -10.69
CA THR A 70 -0.44 12.13 -9.54
C THR A 70 -1.89 12.04 -10.00
N ASP A 71 -2.54 10.94 -9.67
CA ASP A 71 -3.91 10.65 -10.07
C ASP A 71 -4.92 11.22 -9.07
N LEU A 72 -4.61 11.16 -7.78
CA LEU A 72 -5.51 11.51 -6.68
C LEU A 72 -4.78 12.23 -5.56
N ASN A 73 -5.53 13.07 -4.85
CA ASN A 73 -5.14 13.61 -3.56
C ASN A 73 -6.21 13.22 -2.53
N ILE A 74 -5.83 12.35 -1.61
CA ILE A 74 -6.66 11.92 -0.46
C ILE A 74 -5.77 11.99 0.76
N GLU A 75 -6.09 12.85 1.72
CA GLU A 75 -5.30 13.01 2.93
C GLU A 75 -5.17 11.68 3.69
N PHE A 76 -3.99 11.39 4.24
CA PHE A 76 -3.69 10.09 4.87
C PHE A 76 -4.67 9.69 5.97
N SER A 77 -5.20 10.66 6.72
CA SER A 77 -6.22 10.46 7.75
C SER A 77 -7.58 10.03 7.20
N ASP A 78 -7.87 10.34 5.94
CA ASP A 78 -9.15 10.06 5.29
C ASP A 78 -9.14 8.75 4.48
N ILE A 79 -7.97 8.12 4.31
CA ILE A 79 -7.81 6.93 3.47
C ILE A 79 -8.80 5.82 3.87
N ARG A 80 -8.95 5.52 5.15
CA ARG A 80 -9.85 4.46 5.61
C ARG A 80 -11.31 4.71 5.22
N ALA A 81 -11.76 5.95 5.34
CA ALA A 81 -13.14 6.32 5.00
C ALA A 81 -13.35 6.48 3.48
N ARG A 82 -12.30 6.83 2.74
CA ARG A 82 -12.41 7.23 1.34
C ARG A 82 -11.68 6.32 0.36
N HIS A 83 -11.16 5.16 0.79
CA HIS A 83 -10.40 4.27 -0.11
C HIS A 83 -11.17 3.84 -1.36
N GLN A 84 -12.50 3.79 -1.30
CA GLN A 84 -13.32 3.46 -2.47
C GLN A 84 -13.28 4.55 -3.54
N ASP A 85 -12.98 5.80 -3.18
CA ASP A 85 -12.81 6.91 -4.13
C ASP A 85 -11.59 6.70 -5.04
N ILE A 86 -10.66 5.82 -4.65
CA ILE A 86 -9.49 5.45 -5.46
C ILE A 86 -9.94 4.72 -6.74
N GLY A 87 -11.05 3.99 -6.70
CA GLY A 87 -11.55 3.22 -7.83
C GLY A 87 -10.70 2.01 -8.19
N ALA A 88 -9.87 1.54 -7.25
CA ALA A 88 -8.95 0.44 -7.45
C ALA A 88 -9.54 -0.90 -7.03
N GLN A 89 -9.13 -1.96 -7.71
CA GLN A 89 -9.30 -3.35 -7.27
C GLN A 89 -8.23 -3.71 -6.25
N LEU A 90 -8.45 -4.75 -5.44
CA LEU A 90 -7.49 -5.18 -4.42
C LEU A 90 -6.13 -5.64 -4.98
N GLU A 91 -6.10 -6.05 -6.24
CA GLU A 91 -4.89 -6.47 -6.96
C GLU A 91 -4.19 -5.34 -7.70
N ASP A 92 -4.78 -4.14 -7.74
CA ASP A 92 -4.16 -3.00 -8.40
C ASP A 92 -2.96 -2.47 -7.60
N HIS A 93 -2.01 -1.89 -8.31
CA HIS A 93 -0.82 -1.29 -7.71
C HIS A 93 -1.11 0.14 -7.28
N LEU A 94 -0.95 0.41 -6.00
CA LEU A 94 -1.13 1.72 -5.40
C LEU A 94 0.22 2.28 -4.95
N VAL A 95 0.53 3.49 -5.34
CA VAL A 95 1.75 4.19 -4.94
C VAL A 95 1.34 5.43 -4.16
N VAL A 96 1.80 5.55 -2.92
CA VAL A 96 1.47 6.67 -2.04
C VAL A 96 2.72 7.48 -1.68
N TYR A 97 2.58 8.80 -1.62
CA TYR A 97 3.62 9.69 -1.15
C TYR A 97 3.05 10.84 -0.31
N CYS A 98 3.89 11.38 0.56
CA CYS A 98 3.60 12.59 1.32
C CYS A 98 4.76 13.58 1.22
N GLN A 99 5.08 14.33 2.27
CA GLN A 99 6.24 15.23 2.26
C GLN A 99 7.55 14.51 2.54
N SER A 100 7.62 13.69 3.60
CA SER A 100 8.84 13.01 4.07
C SER A 100 8.79 11.49 3.99
N GLY A 101 7.62 10.89 3.77
CA GLY A 101 7.39 9.44 3.77
C GLY A 101 6.72 8.90 5.03
N HIS A 102 6.54 9.70 6.09
CA HIS A 102 5.92 9.24 7.34
C HIS A 102 4.39 9.07 7.22
N ARG A 103 3.67 10.09 6.77
CA ARG A 103 2.20 10.02 6.57
C ARG A 103 1.84 9.01 5.50
N SER A 104 2.63 8.90 4.44
CA SER A 104 2.42 7.91 3.38
C SER A 104 2.70 6.48 3.84
N ASN A 105 3.59 6.27 4.82
CA ASN A 105 3.73 4.96 5.45
C ASN A 105 2.45 4.56 6.19
N ILE A 106 1.86 5.48 6.96
CA ILE A 106 0.58 5.25 7.65
C ILE A 106 -0.53 4.94 6.63
N ALA A 107 -0.60 5.71 5.54
CA ALA A 107 -1.57 5.47 4.47
C ALA A 107 -1.37 4.09 3.81
N ALA A 108 -0.13 3.70 3.55
CA ALA A 108 0.20 2.40 2.97
C ALA A 108 -0.22 1.24 3.88
N GLU A 109 0.05 1.34 5.18
CA GLU A 109 -0.39 0.35 6.17
C GLU A 109 -1.93 0.28 6.22
N THR A 110 -2.60 1.42 6.21
CA THR A 110 -4.07 1.49 6.20
C THR A 110 -4.64 0.80 4.95
N LEU A 111 -4.08 1.04 3.78
CA LEU A 111 -4.51 0.40 2.54
C LEU A 111 -4.25 -1.11 2.56
N ALA A 112 -3.11 -1.53 3.08
CA ALA A 112 -2.80 -2.96 3.25
C ALA A 112 -3.80 -3.65 4.19
N ASP A 113 -4.15 -3.01 5.32
CA ASP A 113 -5.18 -3.49 6.25
C ASP A 113 -6.55 -3.61 5.59
N LEU A 114 -6.87 -2.75 4.63
CA LEU A 114 -8.10 -2.79 3.85
C LEU A 114 -8.12 -3.89 2.78
N GLY A 115 -7.00 -4.61 2.60
CA GLY A 115 -6.89 -5.75 1.70
C GLY A 115 -6.21 -5.46 0.36
N TYR A 116 -5.76 -4.23 0.09
CA TYR A 116 -4.97 -3.93 -1.10
C TYR A 116 -3.62 -4.61 -1.02
N ARG A 117 -3.26 -5.40 -2.05
CA ARG A 117 -2.12 -6.31 -1.99
C ARG A 117 -0.80 -5.72 -2.47
N HIS A 118 -0.87 -4.67 -3.26
CA HIS A 118 0.31 -4.06 -3.90
C HIS A 118 0.35 -2.57 -3.58
N VAL A 119 0.78 -2.23 -2.37
CA VAL A 119 0.88 -0.84 -1.89
C VAL A 119 2.35 -0.47 -1.71
N TYR A 120 2.75 0.64 -2.31
CA TYR A 120 4.13 1.13 -2.31
C TYR A 120 4.20 2.50 -1.65
N ASN A 121 5.11 2.66 -0.70
CA ASN A 121 5.43 3.95 -0.09
C ASN A 121 6.68 4.53 -0.77
N VAL A 122 6.59 5.77 -1.26
CA VAL A 122 7.72 6.46 -1.87
C VAL A 122 8.67 6.96 -0.79
N THR A 123 9.85 6.35 -0.72
CA THR A 123 10.89 6.68 0.25
C THR A 123 11.33 8.14 0.11
N GLY A 124 11.26 8.89 1.23
CA GLY A 124 11.59 10.31 1.27
C GLY A 124 10.60 11.22 0.54
N SER A 125 9.65 10.68 -0.21
CA SER A 125 8.48 11.36 -0.80
C SER A 125 8.86 12.67 -1.52
N MET A 126 8.10 13.75 -1.33
CA MET A 126 8.37 15.05 -1.97
C MET A 126 9.77 15.59 -1.66
N ASN A 127 10.27 15.41 -0.45
CA ASN A 127 11.62 15.87 -0.10
C ASN A 127 12.69 15.20 -0.97
N ALA A 128 12.62 13.87 -1.15
CA ALA A 128 13.54 13.14 -2.01
C ALA A 128 13.34 13.46 -3.49
N TRP A 129 12.10 13.67 -3.93
CA TRP A 129 11.77 14.08 -5.28
C TRP A 129 12.40 15.40 -5.65
N LEU A 130 12.24 16.41 -4.79
CA LEU A 130 12.82 17.75 -4.97
C LEU A 130 14.35 17.72 -4.89
N ALA A 131 14.92 16.96 -3.94
CA ALA A 131 16.36 16.83 -3.80
C ALA A 131 17.02 16.15 -5.04
N ALA A 132 16.28 15.29 -5.75
CA ALA A 132 16.72 14.70 -7.02
C ALA A 132 16.60 15.68 -8.21
N GLY A 133 16.07 16.88 -8.00
CA GLY A 133 15.88 17.88 -9.07
C GLY A 133 14.73 17.55 -10.03
N PHE A 134 13.81 16.68 -9.64
CA PHE A 134 12.70 16.28 -10.50
C PHE A 134 11.59 17.36 -10.52
N PRO A 135 10.87 17.50 -11.65
CA PRO A 135 9.89 18.56 -11.81
C PRO A 135 8.66 18.36 -10.94
N VAL A 136 8.02 19.46 -10.57
CA VAL A 136 6.72 19.47 -9.89
C VAL A 136 5.71 20.26 -10.72
N GLU A 137 4.44 19.88 -10.57
CA GLU A 137 3.30 20.65 -11.09
C GLU A 137 2.60 21.35 -9.94
N SER A 138 1.92 22.45 -10.23
CA SER A 138 1.05 23.14 -9.28
C SER A 138 -0.28 23.48 -9.94
N ARG A 139 -1.35 23.44 -9.16
CA ARG A 139 -2.64 24.01 -9.61
C ARG A 139 -2.57 25.51 -9.42
N ARG A 140 -2.24 26.23 -10.47
CA ARG A 140 -2.42 27.68 -10.48
C ARG A 140 -3.92 27.98 -10.52
N ARG A 141 -4.37 28.79 -9.58
CA ARG A 141 -5.69 29.43 -9.65
C ARG A 141 -5.66 30.54 -10.70
#